data_518fd92a4c6269f8ed04d9903e728ca2
#
_entry.id   518fd92a4c6269f8ed04d9903e728ca2
#
_cell.length_a   1.000
_cell.length_b   1.000
_cell.length_c   1.000
_cell.angle_alpha   90.00
_cell.angle_beta   90.00
_cell.angle_gamma   90.00
#
_symmetry.space_group_name_H-M   'P 1'
#
loop_
_entity.id
_entity.type
_entity.pdbx_description
1 polymer ?
#
loop_
_entity_poly.entity_id
_entity_poly.type
_entity_poly.pdbx_seq_one_letter_code
_entity_poly.pdbx_strand_id
1 'polypeptide(L)'
;MSEGGFVWNNRGLSFSLNNQDTNVLAPNKKPAHTLNPALAKFSDGRRLAYGTMGSEGQPQTQAAVFAGYAWRNKSIKQAISDPRWLLGRTWGDTSTNLKIEKGLVFHIEHELNQRDHDWVSVDNNNEMMGHAGAILDTPTSLEAATDPRSDGRATVTTAGTQCQK
;
A
#
# COMPACT_ATOMS: atom_id res chain seq x y z
N MET A 1 16.51 -17.86 -13.26
CA MET A 1 15.35 -17.28 -13.96
C MET A 1 14.32 -18.39 -14.06
N SER A 2 13.07 -18.16 -13.74
CA SER A 2 12.01 -19.16 -13.87
C SER A 2 11.67 -19.35 -15.35
N GLU A 3 11.52 -20.58 -15.82
CA GLU A 3 11.13 -20.90 -17.20
C GLU A 3 9.77 -20.31 -17.61
N GLY A 4 8.99 -19.83 -16.65
CA GLY A 4 7.65 -19.27 -16.85
C GLY A 4 7.57 -17.74 -17.00
N GLY A 5 8.68 -17.02 -16.92
CA GLY A 5 8.68 -15.54 -17.03
C GLY A 5 8.00 -14.80 -15.87
N PHE A 6 7.77 -15.45 -14.73
CA PHE A 6 7.21 -14.84 -13.51
C PHE A 6 8.10 -15.11 -12.30
N VAL A 7 7.98 -14.24 -11.29
CA VAL A 7 8.66 -14.43 -10.01
C VAL A 7 7.75 -15.23 -9.08
N TRP A 8 8.25 -16.37 -8.58
CA TRP A 8 7.53 -17.16 -7.60
C TRP A 8 7.47 -16.44 -6.26
N ASN A 9 6.32 -16.39 -5.62
CA ASN A 9 6.20 -15.76 -4.32
C ASN A 9 6.90 -16.59 -3.22
N ASN A 10 7.33 -15.90 -2.17
CA ASN A 10 8.07 -16.49 -1.05
C ASN A 10 7.19 -16.84 0.16
N ARG A 11 5.88 -16.96 0.00
CA ARG A 11 4.94 -17.18 1.11
C ARG A 11 5.16 -18.45 1.90
N GLY A 12 5.90 -19.43 1.36
CA GLY A 12 6.34 -20.60 2.11
C GLY A 12 7.10 -20.28 3.40
N LEU A 13 7.80 -19.14 3.45
CA LEU A 13 8.46 -18.66 4.67
C LEU A 13 7.50 -18.34 5.84
N SER A 14 6.21 -18.22 5.57
CA SER A 14 5.20 -18.00 6.61
C SER A 14 4.81 -19.26 7.37
N PHE A 15 5.22 -20.45 6.93
CA PHE A 15 5.01 -21.67 7.70
C PHE A 15 5.97 -21.78 8.87
N SER A 16 5.48 -22.35 9.97
CA SER A 16 6.31 -22.79 11.07
C SER A 16 6.84 -24.21 10.83
N LEU A 17 8.05 -24.49 11.31
CA LEU A 17 8.60 -25.85 11.38
C LEU A 17 8.34 -26.52 12.74
N ASN A 18 7.77 -25.78 13.69
CA ASN A 18 7.36 -26.32 14.97
C ASN A 18 6.01 -27.04 14.85
N ASN A 19 5.96 -28.33 15.13
CA ASN A 19 4.77 -29.16 15.02
C ASN A 19 3.61 -28.76 15.98
N GLN A 20 3.89 -27.93 16.97
CA GLN A 20 2.87 -27.42 17.91
C GLN A 20 2.16 -26.17 17.41
N ASP A 21 2.66 -25.54 16.35
CA ASP A 21 2.10 -24.31 15.84
C ASP A 21 0.90 -24.58 14.92
N THR A 22 -0.11 -23.75 15.02
CA THR A 22 -1.28 -23.83 14.14
C THR A 22 -0.92 -23.61 12.66
N ASN A 23 0.17 -22.93 12.37
CA ASN A 23 0.68 -22.65 11.03
C ASN A 23 1.86 -23.55 10.64
N VAL A 24 1.93 -24.78 11.17
CA VAL A 24 2.96 -25.77 10.80
C VAL A 24 2.86 -26.15 9.33
N LEU A 25 4.01 -26.36 8.69
CA LEU A 25 4.09 -26.83 7.31
C LEU A 25 3.43 -28.23 7.17
N ALA A 26 2.46 -28.34 6.27
CA ALA A 26 1.77 -29.58 5.98
C ALA A 26 1.32 -29.64 4.50
N PRO A 27 1.16 -30.84 3.93
CA PRO A 27 0.62 -31.00 2.58
C PRO A 27 -0.76 -30.32 2.44
N ASN A 28 -1.01 -29.72 1.29
CA ASN A 28 -2.27 -29.04 0.93
C ASN A 28 -2.66 -27.87 1.84
N LYS A 29 -1.75 -27.37 2.67
CA LYS A 29 -1.97 -26.23 3.55
C LYS A 29 -1.51 -24.94 2.89
N LYS A 30 -2.34 -23.89 2.97
CA LYS A 30 -1.97 -22.54 2.54
C LYS A 30 -1.22 -21.83 3.65
N PRO A 31 -0.13 -21.12 3.36
CA PRO A 31 0.57 -20.31 4.35
C PRO A 31 -0.28 -19.11 4.79
N ALA A 32 0.00 -18.58 5.97
CA ALA A 32 -0.52 -17.28 6.37
C ALA A 32 -0.13 -16.21 5.34
N HIS A 33 -1.06 -15.34 5.01
CA HIS A 33 -0.91 -14.36 3.95
C HIS A 33 -1.01 -12.95 4.50
N THR A 34 -0.11 -12.06 4.04
CA THR A 34 -0.06 -10.66 4.47
C THR A 34 -0.60 -9.68 3.42
N LEU A 35 -1.01 -10.16 2.24
CA LEU A 35 -1.68 -9.30 1.27
C LEU A 35 -3.03 -8.83 1.83
N ASN A 36 -3.27 -7.55 1.70
CA ASN A 36 -4.42 -6.86 2.29
C ASN A 36 -5.10 -5.96 1.24
N PRO A 37 -5.66 -6.54 0.17
CA PRO A 37 -6.40 -5.77 -0.83
C PRO A 37 -7.68 -5.22 -0.20
N ALA A 38 -8.02 -3.97 -0.52
CA ALA A 38 -9.22 -3.32 -0.05
C ALA A 38 -10.18 -3.01 -1.20
N LEU A 39 -11.48 -3.10 -0.91
CA LEU A 39 -12.55 -2.73 -1.82
C LEU A 39 -13.60 -1.91 -1.07
N ALA A 40 -13.82 -0.69 -1.54
CA ALA A 40 -14.89 0.18 -1.06
C ALA A 40 -16.01 0.28 -2.10
N LYS A 41 -17.26 0.23 -1.64
CA LYS A 41 -18.45 0.51 -2.44
C LYS A 41 -19.12 1.75 -1.87
N PHE A 42 -19.39 2.72 -2.71
CA PHE A 42 -20.06 3.97 -2.33
C PHE A 42 -21.54 3.91 -2.70
N SER A 43 -22.37 4.67 -1.98
CA SER A 43 -23.81 4.72 -2.21
C SER A 43 -24.21 5.30 -3.57
N ASP A 44 -23.32 6.04 -4.21
CA ASP A 44 -23.48 6.61 -5.54
C ASP A 44 -23.09 5.67 -6.69
N GLY A 45 -22.78 4.42 -6.37
CA GLY A 45 -22.41 3.37 -7.32
C GLY A 45 -20.92 3.27 -7.64
N ARG A 46 -20.08 4.18 -7.16
CA ARG A 46 -18.63 4.08 -7.31
C ARG A 46 -18.08 2.86 -6.56
N ARG A 47 -17.00 2.28 -7.10
CA ARG A 47 -16.24 1.19 -6.48
C ARG A 47 -14.77 1.53 -6.55
N LEU A 48 -14.08 1.43 -5.42
CA LEU A 48 -12.64 1.69 -5.32
C LEU A 48 -11.94 0.42 -4.86
N ALA A 49 -11.14 -0.18 -5.74
CA ALA A 49 -10.21 -1.25 -5.38
C ALA A 49 -8.83 -0.63 -5.18
N TYR A 50 -8.20 -0.89 -4.04
CA TYR A 50 -6.91 -0.29 -3.71
C TYR A 50 -6.09 -1.18 -2.78
N GLY A 51 -4.80 -0.93 -2.73
CA GLY A 51 -3.87 -1.68 -1.91
C GLY A 51 -2.48 -1.07 -1.95
N THR A 52 -1.60 -1.62 -1.14
CA THR A 52 -0.20 -1.24 -1.06
C THR A 52 0.64 -2.41 -0.59
N MET A 53 1.93 -2.36 -0.81
CA MET A 53 2.91 -3.15 -0.07
C MET A 53 3.34 -2.41 1.20
N GLY A 54 4.12 -3.03 2.09
CA GLY A 54 4.75 -2.33 3.21
C GLY A 54 4.49 -2.93 4.59
N SER A 55 4.26 -4.23 4.71
CA SER A 55 4.13 -4.92 6.00
C SER A 55 3.18 -4.20 6.97
N GLU A 56 3.68 -3.73 8.12
CA GLU A 56 2.91 -2.99 9.13
C GLU A 56 2.42 -1.61 8.64
N GLY A 57 3.01 -1.06 7.57
CA GLY A 57 2.57 0.16 6.93
C GLY A 57 1.33 0.02 6.06
N GLN A 58 0.96 -1.21 5.64
CA GLN A 58 -0.18 -1.41 4.73
C GLN A 58 -1.48 -0.77 5.23
N PRO A 59 -1.95 -1.02 6.46
CA PRO A 59 -3.19 -0.41 6.95
C PRO A 59 -3.09 1.11 7.07
N GLN A 60 -1.93 1.64 7.42
CA GLN A 60 -1.71 3.08 7.55
C GLN A 60 -1.77 3.78 6.17
N THR A 61 -1.06 3.25 5.19
CA THR A 61 -1.09 3.77 3.82
C THR A 61 -2.49 3.65 3.19
N GLN A 62 -3.17 2.52 3.39
CA GLN A 62 -4.54 2.35 2.88
C GLN A 62 -5.50 3.33 3.53
N ALA A 63 -5.40 3.56 4.84
CA ALA A 63 -6.23 4.54 5.54
C ALA A 63 -5.97 5.97 5.03
N ALA A 64 -4.71 6.35 4.79
CA ALA A 64 -4.35 7.66 4.27
C ALA A 64 -4.91 7.88 2.85
N VAL A 65 -4.74 6.91 1.94
CA VAL A 65 -5.26 6.97 0.57
C VAL A 65 -6.78 7.02 0.56
N PHE A 66 -7.44 6.15 1.32
CA PHE A 66 -8.91 6.14 1.42
C PHE A 66 -9.45 7.46 1.98
N ALA A 67 -8.89 7.97 3.07
CA ALA A 67 -9.29 9.24 3.66
C ALA A 67 -9.08 10.43 2.69
N GLY A 68 -7.99 10.41 1.95
CA GLY A 68 -7.72 11.41 0.91
C GLY A 68 -8.81 11.46 -0.15
N TYR A 69 -9.19 10.30 -0.66
CA TYR A 69 -10.23 10.19 -1.68
C TYR A 69 -11.65 10.40 -1.12
N ALA A 70 -12.03 9.63 -0.09
CA ALA A 70 -13.41 9.54 0.36
C ALA A 70 -13.88 10.75 1.19
N TRP A 71 -12.96 11.38 1.96
CA TRP A 71 -13.32 12.43 2.91
C TRP A 71 -12.74 13.81 2.57
N ARG A 72 -11.60 13.85 1.84
CA ARG A 72 -10.96 15.10 1.47
C ARG A 72 -11.21 15.51 0.02
N ASN A 73 -12.04 14.75 -0.69
CA ASN A 73 -12.46 15.01 -2.07
C ASN A 73 -11.29 15.16 -3.06
N LYS A 74 -10.21 14.41 -2.86
CA LYS A 74 -9.07 14.36 -3.78
C LYS A 74 -9.33 13.35 -4.88
N SER A 75 -8.72 13.55 -6.06
CA SER A 75 -8.65 12.47 -7.06
C SER A 75 -7.85 11.30 -6.51
N ILE A 76 -8.05 10.07 -7.04
CA ILE A 76 -7.27 8.91 -6.62
C ILE A 76 -5.76 9.13 -6.83
N LYS A 77 -5.37 9.80 -7.91
CA LYS A 77 -3.98 10.17 -8.18
C LYS A 77 -3.42 11.09 -7.09
N GLN A 78 -4.15 12.13 -6.71
CA GLN A 78 -3.73 13.03 -5.64
C GLN A 78 -3.63 12.30 -4.30
N ALA A 79 -4.65 11.50 -3.93
CA ALA A 79 -4.66 10.76 -2.67
C ALA A 79 -3.48 9.77 -2.55
N ILE A 80 -3.07 9.14 -3.66
CA ILE A 80 -1.90 8.26 -3.71
C ILE A 80 -0.59 9.06 -3.65
N SER A 81 -0.53 10.23 -4.28
CA SER A 81 0.69 11.04 -4.35
C SER A 81 0.94 11.92 -3.12
N ASP A 82 -0.05 12.08 -2.26
CA ASP A 82 0.08 12.89 -1.05
C ASP A 82 1.23 12.42 -0.16
N PRO A 83 1.90 13.34 0.54
CA PRO A 83 2.87 12.99 1.55
C PRO A 83 2.26 12.10 2.64
N ARG A 84 3.03 11.12 3.10
CA ARG A 84 2.59 10.09 4.05
C ARG A 84 3.41 10.10 5.33
N TRP A 85 2.94 9.29 6.25
CA TRP A 85 3.59 8.96 7.51
C TRP A 85 3.53 7.45 7.76
N LEU A 86 4.44 6.97 8.57
CA LEU A 86 4.54 5.57 8.98
C LEU A 86 4.93 5.51 10.46
N LEU A 87 4.07 4.97 11.29
CA LEU A 87 4.38 4.65 12.67
C LEU A 87 4.84 3.19 12.76
N GLY A 88 5.97 2.96 13.41
CA GLY A 88 6.48 1.62 13.62
C GLY A 88 7.55 1.23 12.61
N ARG A 89 7.79 -0.08 12.49
CA ARG A 89 8.88 -0.64 11.71
C ARG A 89 8.48 -0.89 10.27
N THR A 90 9.45 -0.81 9.39
CA THR A 90 9.39 -1.29 8.03
C THR A 90 10.55 -2.25 7.75
N TRP A 91 10.71 -2.71 6.53
CA TRP A 91 11.74 -3.69 6.16
C TRP A 91 13.15 -3.23 6.56
N GLY A 92 13.82 -4.06 7.38
CA GLY A 92 15.19 -3.81 7.83
C GLY A 92 15.35 -2.71 8.90
N ASP A 93 14.28 -2.04 9.31
CA ASP A 93 14.31 -1.02 10.35
C ASP A 93 14.00 -1.63 11.72
N THR A 94 14.70 -1.19 12.75
CA THR A 94 14.46 -1.57 14.13
C THR A 94 13.75 -0.47 14.92
N SER A 95 13.69 0.75 14.39
CA SER A 95 13.06 1.88 15.09
C SER A 95 11.54 1.81 14.98
N THR A 96 10.88 2.20 16.08
CA THR A 96 9.42 2.22 16.19
C THR A 96 8.83 3.64 16.16
N ASN A 97 9.67 4.65 15.90
CA ASN A 97 9.25 6.04 15.85
C ASN A 97 8.31 6.34 14.67
N LEU A 98 7.74 7.52 14.66
CA LEU A 98 6.91 8.04 13.58
C LEU A 98 7.80 8.64 12.48
N LYS A 99 7.77 8.08 11.28
CA LYS A 99 8.43 8.60 10.08
C LYS A 99 7.43 9.46 9.30
N ILE A 100 7.86 10.65 8.86
CA ILE A 100 6.97 11.63 8.22
C ILE A 100 7.67 12.20 6.99
N GLU A 101 7.01 12.15 5.85
CA GLU A 101 7.53 12.80 4.64
C GLU A 101 7.54 14.33 4.81
N LYS A 102 8.61 14.97 4.32
CA LYS A 102 8.86 16.41 4.46
C LYS A 102 7.65 17.28 4.11
N GLY A 103 6.87 16.86 3.09
CA GLY A 103 5.67 17.61 2.69
C GLY A 103 4.57 17.68 3.76
N LEU A 104 4.59 16.81 4.78
CA LEU A 104 3.68 16.88 5.92
C LEU A 104 4.26 17.61 7.13
N VAL A 105 5.58 17.61 7.29
CA VAL A 105 6.26 18.09 8.49
C VAL A 105 5.81 19.50 8.87
N PHE A 106 5.85 20.42 7.91
CA PHE A 106 5.48 21.82 8.13
C PHE A 106 4.10 22.01 8.78
N HIS A 107 3.17 21.10 8.50
CA HIS A 107 1.80 21.19 8.99
C HIS A 107 1.57 20.60 10.37
N ILE A 108 2.45 19.69 10.84
CA ILE A 108 2.17 18.88 12.03
C ILE A 108 3.30 18.85 13.06
N GLU A 109 4.52 19.34 12.72
CA GLU A 109 5.68 19.27 13.62
C GLU A 109 5.45 19.95 14.97
N HIS A 110 4.76 21.08 14.98
CA HIS A 110 4.45 21.81 16.19
C HIS A 110 3.63 20.96 17.18
N GLU A 111 2.56 20.32 16.67
CA GLU A 111 1.68 19.47 17.46
C GLU A 111 2.40 18.19 17.94
N LEU A 112 3.26 17.62 17.11
CA LEU A 112 4.04 16.45 17.47
C LEU A 112 5.02 16.75 18.59
N ASN A 113 5.72 17.88 18.50
CA ASN A 113 6.66 18.32 19.51
C ASN A 113 5.97 18.69 20.84
N GLN A 114 4.79 19.33 20.78
CA GLN A 114 3.99 19.61 21.99
C GLN A 114 3.52 18.35 22.72
N ARG A 115 3.39 17.24 22.00
CA ARG A 115 2.93 15.94 22.53
C ARG A 115 4.04 14.97 22.81
N ASP A 116 5.30 15.40 22.73
CA ASP A 116 6.49 14.57 22.94
C ASP A 116 6.51 13.30 22.06
N HIS A 117 6.01 13.41 20.83
CA HIS A 117 6.12 12.29 19.90
C HIS A 117 7.56 12.09 19.44
N ASP A 118 8.01 10.83 19.50
CA ASP A 118 9.27 10.42 18.84
C ASP A 118 9.05 10.30 17.33
N TRP A 119 9.59 11.25 16.57
CA TRP A 119 9.41 11.30 15.12
C TRP A 119 10.66 11.73 14.37
N VAL A 120 10.73 11.33 13.11
CA VAL A 120 11.80 11.72 12.17
C VAL A 120 11.22 12.14 10.82
N SER A 121 11.87 13.10 10.19
CA SER A 121 11.55 13.50 8.81
C SER A 121 12.27 12.62 7.81
N VAL A 122 11.57 12.22 6.76
CA VAL A 122 12.12 11.49 5.61
C VAL A 122 11.83 12.25 4.31
N ASP A 123 12.58 11.95 3.25
CA ASP A 123 12.35 12.58 1.95
C ASP A 123 10.96 12.28 1.40
N ASN A 124 10.43 13.21 0.60
CA ASN A 124 9.17 12.99 -0.10
C ASN A 124 9.32 11.82 -1.09
N ASN A 125 8.23 11.11 -1.32
CA ASN A 125 8.19 9.91 -2.14
C ASN A 125 9.16 8.82 -1.67
N ASN A 126 9.34 8.69 -0.37
CA ASN A 126 10.17 7.65 0.20
C ASN A 126 9.47 6.28 0.08
N GLU A 127 10.17 5.29 -0.49
CA GLU A 127 9.60 3.94 -0.73
C GLU A 127 9.14 3.22 0.52
N MET A 128 9.68 3.55 1.70
CA MET A 128 9.23 2.98 2.98
C MET A 128 7.76 3.26 3.28
N MET A 129 7.17 4.30 2.67
CA MET A 129 5.75 4.67 2.81
C MET A 129 4.80 3.75 2.03
N GLY A 130 5.32 2.70 1.41
CA GLY A 130 4.57 1.75 0.60
C GLY A 130 4.33 2.24 -0.83
N HIS A 131 3.99 1.30 -1.70
CA HIS A 131 3.67 1.54 -3.11
C HIS A 131 2.18 1.29 -3.32
N ALA A 132 1.39 2.35 -3.23
CA ALA A 132 -0.05 2.25 -3.38
C ALA A 132 -0.48 2.17 -4.86
N GLY A 133 -1.54 1.43 -5.10
CA GLY A 133 -2.24 1.41 -6.38
C GLY A 133 -3.74 1.44 -6.15
N ALA A 134 -4.47 2.05 -7.07
CA ALA A 134 -5.92 2.07 -7.00
C ALA A 134 -6.57 2.07 -8.37
N ILE A 135 -7.75 1.44 -8.42
CA ILE A 135 -8.68 1.50 -9.56
C ILE A 135 -10.01 2.01 -9.03
N LEU A 136 -10.49 3.09 -9.61
CA LEU A 136 -11.79 3.66 -9.35
C LEU A 136 -12.71 3.37 -10.54
N ASP A 137 -13.75 2.61 -10.29
CA ASP A 137 -14.82 2.33 -11.22
C ASP A 137 -16.02 3.21 -10.86
N THR A 138 -16.44 4.03 -11.81
CA THR A 138 -17.60 4.91 -11.69
C THR A 138 -18.67 4.50 -12.70
N PRO A 139 -19.91 4.94 -12.58
CA PRO A 139 -20.93 4.64 -13.59
C PRO A 139 -20.58 5.05 -15.04
N THR A 140 -19.63 5.96 -15.22
CA THR A 140 -19.29 6.55 -16.52
C THR A 140 -17.83 6.41 -16.93
N SER A 141 -16.94 6.02 -16.01
CA SER A 141 -15.50 5.98 -16.27
C SER A 141 -14.78 4.95 -15.41
N LEU A 142 -13.62 4.54 -15.88
CA LEU A 142 -12.64 3.74 -15.13
C LEU A 142 -11.36 4.55 -15.01
N GLU A 143 -10.91 4.80 -13.80
CA GLU A 143 -9.67 5.50 -13.49
C GLU A 143 -8.71 4.57 -12.78
N ALA A 144 -7.41 4.72 -13.06
CA ALA A 144 -6.37 3.99 -12.35
C ALA A 144 -5.21 4.93 -12.00
N ALA A 145 -4.59 4.69 -10.86
CA ALA A 145 -3.42 5.43 -10.41
C ALA A 145 -2.41 4.53 -9.73
N THR A 146 -1.12 4.87 -9.88
CA THR A 146 0.00 4.22 -9.21
C THR A 146 0.81 5.22 -8.40
N ASP A 147 1.57 4.71 -7.45
CA ASP A 147 2.37 5.49 -6.53
C ASP A 147 3.62 6.08 -7.20
N PRO A 148 3.90 7.37 -7.02
CA PRO A 148 5.15 7.97 -7.50
C PRO A 148 6.41 7.43 -6.77
N ARG A 149 6.22 6.66 -5.68
CA ARG A 149 7.30 5.99 -4.93
C ARG A 149 7.76 4.69 -5.57
N SER A 150 7.13 4.30 -6.69
CA SER A 150 7.45 3.08 -7.46
C SER A 150 7.48 3.35 -8.96
N ASP A 151 7.99 2.41 -9.72
CA ASP A 151 8.06 2.42 -11.18
C ASP A 151 6.80 1.81 -11.86
N GLY A 152 5.75 1.57 -11.09
CA GLY A 152 4.49 1.03 -11.58
C GLY A 152 3.78 1.94 -12.58
N ARG A 153 2.95 1.35 -13.44
CA ARG A 153 2.13 2.08 -14.42
C ARG A 153 0.67 1.70 -14.33
N ALA A 154 -0.20 2.70 -14.42
CA ALA A 154 -1.61 2.51 -14.69
C ALA A 154 -1.83 2.63 -16.21
N THR A 155 -2.35 1.58 -16.82
CA THR A 155 -2.62 1.54 -18.27
C THR A 155 -4.05 1.12 -18.51
N VAL A 156 -4.69 1.70 -19.53
CA VAL A 156 -5.99 1.25 -20.02
C VAL A 156 -5.76 0.43 -21.27
N THR A 157 -6.28 -0.80 -21.29
CA THR A 157 -6.32 -1.63 -22.48
C THR A 157 -7.74 -1.65 -23.00
N THR A 158 -7.94 -1.34 -24.28
CA THR A 158 -9.22 -1.58 -24.96
C THR A 158 -9.34 -3.06 -25.27
N ALA A 159 -10.54 -3.62 -25.08
CA ALA A 159 -10.82 -5.01 -25.44
C ALA A 159 -10.47 -5.25 -26.93
N GLY A 160 -9.46 -6.08 -27.18
CA GLY A 160 -8.98 -6.39 -28.55
C GLY A 160 -7.50 -6.09 -28.81
N THR A 161 -6.81 -5.39 -27.92
CA THR A 161 -5.34 -5.23 -28.02
C THR A 161 -4.67 -6.46 -27.41
N GLN A 162 -4.31 -7.44 -28.25
CA GLN A 162 -3.43 -8.51 -27.84
C GLN A 162 -2.08 -7.89 -27.44
N CYS A 163 -1.58 -8.18 -26.23
CA CYS A 163 -0.20 -7.92 -25.87
C CYS A 163 0.69 -8.64 -26.89
N GLN A 164 1.29 -7.89 -27.80
CA GLN A 164 2.40 -8.44 -28.58
C GLN A 164 3.58 -8.62 -27.64
N LYS A 165 4.12 -9.85 -27.68
CA LYS A 165 5.28 -10.30 -26.89
C LYS A 165 6.52 -9.49 -27.15
#